data_4db5b7a7c229d2884d9f630cdfd9fc79
#
_entry.id   4db5b7a7c229d2884d9f630cdfd9fc79
#
_cell.length_a   1.000
_cell.length_b   1.000
_cell.length_c   1.000
_cell.angle_alpha   90.00
_cell.angle_beta   90.00
_cell.angle_gamma   90.00
#
_symmetry.space_group_name_H-M   'P 1'
#
loop_
_entity.id
_entity.type
_entity.pdbx_description
1 polymer ?
#
loop_
_entity_poly.entity_id
_entity_poly.type
_entity_poly.pdbx_seq_one_letter_code
_entity_poly.pdbx_strand_id
1 'polypeptide(L)'
;MITFRRHSPQGRKGEPRRGWLARWHLIGILVSVSQIVALEPVQAANKNIYKQYAFMQLNYNFNEFYCLSDLWYKESRWIPTAKNPKSSAYGIAQLLKTKTKDPYTQIDQGLKYIKHRHQTACNALAFHKKKGWY
;
A
#
# COMPACT_ATOMS: atom_id res chain seq x y z
N MET A 1 -15.30 2.34 -76.41
CA MET A 1 -15.13 0.90 -76.67
C MET A 1 -13.65 0.59 -76.71
N ILE A 2 -13.07 0.21 -75.59
CA ILE A 2 -11.71 -0.32 -75.55
C ILE A 2 -11.71 -1.45 -74.50
N THR A 3 -11.61 -2.64 -75.04
CA THR A 3 -11.47 -3.90 -74.29
C THR A 3 -10.03 -4.07 -73.87
N PHE A 4 -9.79 -4.27 -72.58
CA PHE A 4 -8.47 -4.70 -72.13
C PHE A 4 -8.51 -6.13 -71.53
N ARG A 5 -7.68 -6.94 -72.14
CA ARG A 5 -7.48 -8.36 -71.93
C ARG A 5 -6.89 -8.64 -70.55
N ARG A 6 -7.36 -9.73 -69.95
CA ARG A 6 -6.74 -10.45 -68.79
C ARG A 6 -5.37 -11.00 -69.21
N HIS A 7 -4.42 -10.81 -68.31
CA HIS A 7 -3.23 -11.63 -68.23
C HIS A 7 -3.09 -12.16 -66.83
N SER A 8 -3.21 -13.47 -66.70
CA SER A 8 -2.71 -14.23 -65.54
C SER A 8 -1.25 -14.55 -65.78
N PRO A 9 -0.44 -14.55 -64.77
CA PRO A 9 0.67 -15.50 -64.71
C PRO A 9 0.53 -16.45 -63.55
N GLN A 10 0.71 -17.68 -63.95
CA GLN A 10 0.80 -18.87 -63.09
C GLN A 10 1.97 -18.83 -62.11
N GLY A 11 1.71 -19.38 -60.96
CA GLY A 11 2.43 -20.41 -60.23
C GLY A 11 3.92 -20.29 -59.98
N ARG A 12 4.19 -20.17 -58.72
CA ARG A 12 5.37 -20.89 -58.17
C ARG A 12 5.00 -21.45 -56.79
N LYS A 13 4.95 -22.78 -56.75
CA LYS A 13 4.95 -23.58 -55.54
C LYS A 13 6.26 -23.28 -54.80
N GLY A 14 6.18 -22.63 -53.68
CA GLY A 14 7.31 -22.48 -52.76
C GLY A 14 7.06 -23.35 -51.56
N GLU A 15 8.01 -24.22 -51.28
CA GLU A 15 8.06 -25.19 -50.17
C GLU A 15 7.89 -24.55 -48.79
N PRO A 16 7.35 -25.26 -47.81
CA PRO A 16 7.29 -24.79 -46.44
C PRO A 16 8.66 -24.83 -45.84
N ARG A 17 9.27 -23.69 -45.66
CA ARG A 17 10.43 -23.53 -44.78
C ARG A 17 9.99 -23.87 -43.37
N ARG A 18 10.50 -25.00 -42.85
CA ARG A 18 10.38 -25.40 -41.47
C ARG A 18 10.91 -24.28 -40.59
N GLY A 19 9.98 -23.56 -39.97
CA GLY A 19 10.25 -22.48 -39.02
C GLY A 19 10.93 -23.03 -37.77
N TRP A 20 12.08 -22.56 -37.58
CA TRP A 20 12.97 -22.81 -36.46
C TRP A 20 12.76 -21.75 -35.37
N LEU A 21 11.52 -21.61 -34.92
CA LEU A 21 11.21 -20.61 -33.88
C LEU A 21 10.04 -21.08 -33.04
N ALA A 22 10.29 -21.80 -32.00
CA ALA A 22 9.39 -21.87 -30.85
C ALA A 22 9.98 -22.75 -29.75
N ARG A 23 10.94 -22.27 -29.02
CA ARG A 23 11.32 -22.95 -27.75
C ARG A 23 11.99 -22.05 -26.71
N TRP A 24 11.71 -20.75 -26.68
CA TRP A 24 12.45 -19.89 -25.75
C TRP A 24 11.59 -18.97 -24.87
N HIS A 25 10.30 -19.16 -24.68
CA HIS A 25 9.51 -18.18 -23.93
C HIS A 25 8.59 -18.72 -22.81
N LEU A 26 8.91 -19.84 -22.19
CA LEU A 26 8.04 -20.33 -21.10
C LEU A 26 8.74 -20.59 -19.74
N ILE A 27 9.96 -20.12 -19.51
CA ILE A 27 10.62 -20.36 -18.22
C ILE A 27 10.73 -19.09 -17.34
N GLY A 28 10.38 -17.92 -17.85
CA GLY A 28 10.67 -16.63 -17.16
C GLY A 28 9.57 -16.05 -16.27
N ILE A 29 8.36 -16.58 -16.22
CA ILE A 29 7.21 -15.87 -15.58
C ILE A 29 6.72 -16.51 -14.28
N LEU A 30 7.20 -17.69 -13.90
CA LEU A 30 6.68 -18.38 -12.71
C LEU A 30 7.36 -18.05 -11.38
N VAL A 31 8.40 -17.21 -11.36
CA VAL A 31 9.16 -16.95 -10.11
C VAL A 31 8.72 -15.66 -9.42
N SER A 32 8.05 -14.73 -10.10
CA SER A 32 7.72 -13.40 -9.51
C SER A 32 6.38 -13.30 -8.79
N VAL A 33 5.46 -14.23 -9.03
CA VAL A 33 4.10 -14.15 -8.46
C VAL A 33 4.02 -14.73 -7.04
N SER A 34 4.89 -15.68 -6.70
CA SER A 34 4.85 -16.32 -5.37
C SER A 34 5.44 -15.49 -4.23
N GLN A 35 6.28 -14.50 -4.52
CA GLN A 35 6.88 -13.65 -3.46
C GLN A 35 5.99 -12.47 -3.04
N ILE A 36 5.10 -12.00 -3.91
CA ILE A 36 4.21 -10.86 -3.59
C ILE A 36 3.06 -11.29 -2.67
N VAL A 37 2.58 -12.53 -2.78
CA VAL A 37 1.46 -13.06 -2.00
C VAL A 37 1.82 -13.34 -0.53
N ALA A 38 3.10 -13.53 -0.20
CA ALA A 38 3.54 -13.87 1.15
C ALA A 38 3.74 -12.66 2.10
N LEU A 39 3.91 -11.45 1.56
CA LEU A 39 4.17 -10.26 2.39
C LEU A 39 2.90 -9.55 2.88
N GLU A 40 1.80 -9.62 2.15
CA GLU A 40 0.54 -8.97 2.53
C GLU A 40 -0.10 -9.55 3.80
N PRO A 41 -0.18 -10.87 4.01
CA PRO A 41 -0.81 -11.40 5.22
C PRO A 41 -0.03 -11.08 6.49
N VAL A 42 1.30 -11.02 6.44
CA VAL A 42 2.14 -10.66 7.60
C VAL A 42 1.98 -9.20 7.99
N GLN A 43 1.94 -8.30 7.02
CA GLN A 43 1.71 -6.87 7.30
C GLN A 43 0.30 -6.59 7.81
N ALA A 44 -0.70 -7.28 7.29
CA ALA A 44 -2.08 -7.16 7.76
C ALA A 44 -2.22 -7.69 9.19
N ALA A 45 -1.62 -8.83 9.52
CA ALA A 45 -1.59 -9.39 10.86
C ALA A 45 -0.90 -8.44 11.86
N ASN A 46 0.24 -7.87 11.50
CA ASN A 46 0.94 -6.90 12.34
C ASN A 46 0.12 -5.64 12.61
N LYS A 47 -0.55 -5.10 11.59
CA LYS A 47 -1.44 -3.93 11.78
C LYS A 47 -2.60 -4.21 12.73
N ASN A 48 -3.15 -5.43 12.71
CA ASN A 48 -4.22 -5.82 13.63
C ASN A 48 -3.73 -5.88 15.07
N ILE A 49 -2.52 -6.38 15.33
CA ILE A 49 -1.91 -6.40 16.67
C ILE A 49 -1.70 -4.98 17.20
N TYR A 50 -1.21 -4.05 16.38
CA TYR A 50 -1.04 -2.65 16.77
C TYR A 50 -2.38 -1.97 17.09
N LYS A 51 -3.41 -2.25 16.32
CA LYS A 51 -4.76 -1.75 16.58
C LYS A 51 -5.36 -2.31 17.86
N GLN A 52 -5.18 -3.60 18.12
CA GLN A 52 -5.60 -4.21 19.39
C GLN A 52 -4.90 -3.57 20.57
N TYR A 53 -3.60 -3.36 20.49
CA TYR A 53 -2.84 -2.67 21.55
C TYR A 53 -3.39 -1.25 21.79
N ALA A 54 -3.58 -0.47 20.74
CA ALA A 54 -4.13 0.88 20.89
C ALA A 54 -5.55 0.88 21.47
N PHE A 55 -6.38 -0.09 21.14
CA PHE A 55 -7.72 -0.26 21.72
C PHE A 55 -7.67 -0.55 23.23
N MET A 56 -6.74 -1.40 23.65
CA MET A 56 -6.48 -1.64 25.07
C MET A 56 -6.04 -0.38 25.80
N GLN A 57 -5.12 0.40 25.21
CA GLN A 57 -4.65 1.68 25.80
C GLN A 57 -5.76 2.73 25.91
N LEU A 58 -6.80 2.64 25.10
CA LEU A 58 -8.00 3.47 25.19
C LEU A 58 -9.07 2.90 26.14
N ASN A 59 -8.71 1.96 27.03
CA ASN A 59 -9.64 1.29 27.95
C ASN A 59 -10.86 0.70 27.23
N TYR A 60 -10.66 0.11 26.05
CA TYR A 60 -11.70 -0.51 25.23
C TYR A 60 -12.83 0.45 24.82
N ASN A 61 -12.55 1.75 24.73
CA ASN A 61 -13.52 2.73 24.26
C ASN A 61 -13.63 2.68 22.72
N PHE A 62 -14.72 2.11 22.23
CA PHE A 62 -14.95 1.92 20.80
C PHE A 62 -15.01 3.24 20.00
N ASN A 63 -15.65 4.28 20.55
CA ASN A 63 -15.79 5.55 19.83
C ASN A 63 -14.42 6.21 19.63
N GLU A 64 -13.61 6.29 20.69
CA GLU A 64 -12.26 6.85 20.63
C GLU A 64 -11.36 6.00 19.73
N PHE A 65 -11.48 4.67 19.82
CA PHE A 65 -10.70 3.78 18.96
C PHE A 65 -11.08 3.91 17.48
N TYR A 66 -12.36 4.06 17.17
CA TYR A 66 -12.81 4.26 15.79
C TYR A 66 -12.22 5.55 15.21
N CYS A 67 -12.29 6.64 15.96
CA CYS A 67 -11.67 7.91 15.60
C CYS A 67 -10.15 7.80 15.42
N LEU A 68 -9.48 7.13 16.35
CA LEU A 68 -8.03 6.90 16.30
C LEU A 68 -7.65 6.06 15.07
N SER A 69 -8.42 5.01 14.80
CA SER A 69 -8.16 4.10 13.67
C SER A 69 -8.24 4.83 12.34
N ASP A 70 -9.23 5.70 12.15
CA ASP A 70 -9.38 6.52 10.94
C ASP A 70 -8.25 7.58 10.85
N LEU A 71 -7.93 8.24 11.96
CA LEU A 71 -6.86 9.23 12.02
C LEU A 71 -5.51 8.62 11.60
N TRP A 72 -5.08 7.56 12.24
CA TRP A 72 -3.77 6.95 11.96
C TRP A 72 -3.75 6.14 10.65
N TYR A 73 -4.90 5.76 10.13
CA TYR A 73 -4.96 5.26 8.76
C TYR A 73 -4.61 6.36 7.74
N LYS A 74 -5.09 7.59 7.95
CA LYS A 74 -4.76 8.74 7.09
C LYS A 74 -3.28 9.15 7.22
N GLU A 75 -2.71 9.05 8.42
CA GLU A 75 -1.34 9.43 8.70
C GLU A 75 -0.30 8.46 8.11
N SER A 76 -0.46 7.18 8.36
CA SER A 76 0.55 6.17 8.05
C SER A 76 0.00 4.85 7.53
N ARG A 77 -1.32 4.69 7.46
CA ARG A 77 -1.98 3.38 7.28
C ARG A 77 -1.55 2.35 8.33
N TRP A 78 -1.25 2.81 9.54
CA TRP A 78 -0.73 1.99 10.63
C TRP A 78 0.63 1.34 10.35
N ILE A 79 1.45 1.95 9.51
CA ILE A 79 2.77 1.44 9.15
C ILE A 79 3.82 2.05 10.08
N PRO A 80 4.52 1.23 10.93
CA PRO A 80 5.48 1.75 11.89
C PRO A 80 6.75 2.32 11.27
N THR A 81 7.03 1.99 10.00
CA THR A 81 8.18 2.49 9.25
C THR A 81 7.82 3.62 8.28
N ALA A 82 6.58 4.13 8.33
CA ALA A 82 6.15 5.21 7.46
C ALA A 82 6.97 6.47 7.70
N LYS A 83 7.43 7.08 6.60
CA LYS A 83 8.21 8.33 6.62
C LYS A 83 7.51 9.36 5.75
N ASN A 84 7.42 10.59 6.24
CA ASN A 84 7.00 11.70 5.43
C ASN A 84 8.22 12.28 4.70
N PRO A 85 8.22 12.33 3.34
CA PRO A 85 9.38 12.84 2.59
C PRO A 85 9.62 14.35 2.77
N LYS A 86 8.62 15.09 3.27
CA LYS A 86 8.66 16.54 3.41
C LYS A 86 8.87 17.01 4.85
N SER A 87 8.99 16.10 5.81
CA SER A 87 9.12 16.46 7.22
C SER A 87 9.88 15.38 8.00
N SER A 88 10.10 15.62 9.30
CA SER A 88 10.65 14.61 10.22
C SER A 88 9.60 13.67 10.81
N ALA A 89 8.36 13.68 10.30
CA ALA A 89 7.29 12.82 10.77
C ALA A 89 7.59 11.35 10.45
N TYR A 90 7.38 10.49 11.46
CA TYR A 90 7.73 9.07 11.36
C TYR A 90 6.76 8.20 12.15
N GLY A 91 6.58 6.96 11.66
CA GLY A 91 5.87 5.89 12.34
C GLY A 91 4.35 5.96 12.25
N ILE A 92 3.67 5.18 13.09
CA ILE A 92 2.21 5.00 13.08
C ILE A 92 1.48 6.33 13.25
N ALA A 93 1.89 7.13 14.25
CA ALA A 93 1.25 8.40 14.59
C ALA A 93 1.84 9.61 13.86
N GLN A 94 2.81 9.43 12.97
CA GLN A 94 3.50 10.51 12.22
C GLN A 94 3.97 11.67 13.08
N LEU A 95 4.50 11.36 14.28
CA LEU A 95 5.02 12.38 15.17
C LEU A 95 6.34 12.96 14.67
N LEU A 96 6.49 14.27 14.82
CA LEU A 96 7.73 14.96 14.48
C LEU A 96 8.85 14.59 15.48
N LYS A 97 10.07 14.43 14.94
CA LYS A 97 11.30 14.21 15.75
C LYS A 97 11.26 12.94 16.62
N THR A 98 10.33 12.00 16.38
CA THR A 98 10.37 10.71 17.07
C THR A 98 11.58 9.91 16.62
N LYS A 99 12.26 9.25 17.58
CA LYS A 99 13.45 8.42 17.34
C LYS A 99 13.15 6.93 17.47
N THR A 100 12.02 6.57 18.06
CA THR A 100 11.68 5.17 18.30
C THR A 100 11.26 4.47 17.03
N LYS A 101 11.75 3.24 16.86
CA LYS A 101 11.31 2.32 15.81
C LYS A 101 10.31 1.29 16.32
N ASP A 102 10.17 1.18 17.64
CA ASP A 102 9.24 0.25 18.28
C ASP A 102 7.79 0.71 18.08
N PRO A 103 6.91 -0.12 17.48
CA PRO A 103 5.53 0.26 17.15
C PRO A 103 4.68 0.58 18.39
N TYR A 104 4.89 -0.13 19.47
CA TYR A 104 4.12 0.06 20.71
C TYR A 104 4.47 1.40 21.35
N THR A 105 5.74 1.71 21.44
CA THR A 105 6.21 3.03 21.91
C THR A 105 5.70 4.17 21.01
N GLN A 106 5.61 3.96 19.69
CA GLN A 106 5.01 4.96 18.78
C GLN A 106 3.54 5.19 19.08
N ILE A 107 2.78 4.12 19.39
CA ILE A 107 1.37 4.20 19.79
C ILE A 107 1.23 4.98 21.08
N ASP A 108 2.00 4.65 22.12
CA ASP A 108 1.95 5.33 23.41
C ASP A 108 2.29 6.82 23.29
N GLN A 109 3.33 7.16 22.54
CA GLN A 109 3.69 8.54 22.25
C GLN A 109 2.59 9.27 21.48
N GLY A 110 1.96 8.62 20.50
CA GLY A 110 0.85 9.16 19.73
C GLY A 110 -0.37 9.43 20.59
N LEU A 111 -0.75 8.49 21.46
CA LEU A 111 -1.87 8.67 22.38
C LEU A 111 -1.59 9.78 23.40
N LYS A 112 -0.37 9.86 23.94
CA LYS A 112 0.05 10.95 24.82
C LYS A 112 -0.03 12.30 24.13
N TYR A 113 0.41 12.38 22.87
CA TYR A 113 0.30 13.60 22.06
C TYR A 113 -1.16 14.03 21.87
N ILE A 114 -2.03 13.09 21.45
CA ILE A 114 -3.46 13.33 21.28
C ILE A 114 -4.09 13.84 22.58
N LYS A 115 -3.80 13.16 23.71
CA LYS A 115 -4.32 13.56 25.01
C LYS A 115 -3.93 14.98 25.39
N HIS A 116 -2.69 15.35 25.17
CA HIS A 116 -2.15 16.67 25.52
C HIS A 116 -2.73 17.78 24.61
N ARG A 117 -2.84 17.51 23.29
CA ARG A 117 -3.15 18.55 22.31
C ARG A 117 -4.63 18.64 21.95
N HIS A 118 -5.31 17.52 21.93
CA HIS A 118 -6.69 17.40 21.44
C HIS A 118 -7.65 16.82 22.49
N GLN A 119 -7.15 16.34 23.61
CA GLN A 119 -7.88 15.70 24.69
C GLN A 119 -8.41 14.31 24.31
N THR A 120 -8.99 14.14 23.12
CA THR A 120 -9.57 12.88 22.64
C THR A 120 -9.14 12.59 21.20
N ALA A 121 -9.20 11.32 20.81
CA ALA A 121 -8.91 10.92 19.43
C ALA A 121 -9.96 11.43 18.45
N CYS A 122 -11.21 11.54 18.87
CA CYS A 122 -12.27 12.09 18.04
C CYS A 122 -12.07 13.58 17.77
N ASN A 123 -11.62 14.36 18.75
CA ASN A 123 -11.24 15.75 18.55
C ASN A 123 -10.03 15.90 17.62
N ALA A 124 -9.02 15.03 17.77
CA ALA A 124 -7.86 15.01 16.89
C ALA A 124 -8.26 14.72 15.43
N LEU A 125 -9.14 13.73 15.22
CA LEU A 125 -9.67 13.41 13.90
C LEU A 125 -10.45 14.56 13.29
N ALA A 126 -11.32 15.21 14.07
CA ALA A 126 -12.08 16.37 13.62
C ALA A 126 -11.16 17.53 13.21
N PHE A 127 -10.13 17.78 14.00
CA PHE A 127 -9.11 18.78 13.68
C PHE A 127 -8.34 18.40 12.41
N HIS A 128 -7.91 17.14 12.28
CA HIS A 128 -7.23 16.64 11.08
C HIS A 128 -8.09 16.81 9.81
N LYS A 129 -9.38 16.47 9.87
CA LYS A 129 -10.30 16.65 8.74
C LYS A 129 -10.39 18.11 8.30
N LYS A 130 -10.23 19.06 9.24
CA LYS A 130 -10.31 20.50 8.97
C LYS A 130 -8.99 21.11 8.51
N LYS A 131 -7.86 20.62 9.01
CA LYS A 131 -6.54 21.23 8.83
C LYS A 131 -5.57 20.41 7.99
N GLY A 132 -5.82 19.10 7.81
CA GLY A 132 -4.91 18.17 7.11
C GLY A 132 -3.73 17.67 7.97
N TRP A 133 -3.72 18.00 9.27
CA TRP A 133 -2.74 17.54 10.28
C TRP A 133 -3.40 17.57 11.67
N TYR A 134 -2.71 16.99 12.66
CA TYR A 134 -3.21 17.00 14.05
C TYR A 134 -2.09 17.23 15.08
#